data_33132b179be51d4d58a2c2dc497d71c5
#
_entry.id   33132b179be51d4d58a2c2dc497d71c5
#
_cell.length_a   1.000
_cell.length_b   1.000
_cell.length_c   1.000
_cell.angle_alpha   90.00
_cell.angle_beta   90.00
_cell.angle_gamma   90.00
#
_symmetry.space_group_name_H-M   'P 1'
#
loop_
_entity.id
_entity.type
_entity.pdbx_description
1 polymer ?
#
loop_
_entity_poly.entity_id
_entity_poly.type
_entity_poly.pdbx_seq_one_letter_code
_entity_poly.pdbx_strand_id
1 'polypeptide(L)'
;MIHHLNGKLVEKNPTHVIIECAGVGYFVNISLHTFSNIKDQENINLYTHLQVKEDSHTLFGFAERSEREIFRLLLSVSGIGASTARTMLSSLSPMQTRDAIANGDVATIQGIKGIGAKIKKKRYLL
;
A
#
# COMPACT_ATOMS: atom_id res chain seq x y z
N MET A 1 3.36 13.86 -10.36
CA MET A 1 2.80 12.65 -9.76
C MET A 1 3.21 11.43 -10.55
N ILE A 2 3.57 10.34 -9.89
CA ILE A 2 3.98 9.11 -10.57
C ILE A 2 2.81 8.14 -10.55
N HIS A 3 2.24 7.86 -11.70
CA HIS A 3 1.07 6.99 -11.84
C HIS A 3 1.44 5.51 -11.76
N HIS A 4 2.51 5.13 -12.42
CA HIS A 4 2.99 3.75 -12.46
C HIS A 4 4.45 3.72 -12.87
N LEU A 5 5.09 2.59 -12.58
CA LEU A 5 6.44 2.30 -13.05
C LEU A 5 6.42 0.98 -13.80
N ASN A 6 7.02 0.97 -14.97
CA ASN A 6 7.20 -0.24 -15.76
C ASN A 6 8.69 -0.39 -16.03
N GLY A 7 9.29 -1.42 -15.49
CA GLY A 7 10.73 -1.58 -15.64
C GLY A 7 11.24 -2.92 -15.16
N LYS A 8 12.56 -2.99 -15.04
CA LYS A 8 13.25 -4.21 -14.63
C LYS A 8 13.21 -4.37 -13.12
N LEU A 9 12.82 -5.55 -12.67
CA LEU A 9 12.86 -5.89 -11.25
C LEU A 9 14.29 -6.23 -10.86
N VAL A 10 14.95 -5.30 -10.20
CA VAL A 10 16.37 -5.44 -9.80
C VAL A 10 16.49 -6.14 -8.45
N GLU A 11 15.59 -5.83 -7.52
CA GLU A 11 15.62 -6.39 -6.19
C GLU A 11 14.19 -6.58 -5.69
N LYS A 12 13.94 -7.70 -5.01
CA LYS A 12 12.61 -8.03 -4.49
C LYS A 12 12.71 -8.46 -3.04
N ASN A 13 12.03 -7.72 -2.18
CA ASN A 13 11.91 -8.01 -0.74
C ASN A 13 10.45 -7.92 -0.32
N PRO A 14 10.06 -8.57 0.79
CA PRO A 14 8.68 -8.49 1.26
C PRO A 14 8.19 -7.07 1.55
N THR A 15 9.10 -6.15 1.88
CA THR A 15 8.76 -4.77 2.24
C THR A 15 8.93 -3.78 1.11
N HIS A 16 9.77 -4.10 0.12
CA HIS A 16 10.06 -3.17 -0.98
C HIS A 16 10.64 -3.88 -2.18
N VAL A 17 10.59 -3.22 -3.30
CA VAL A 17 11.27 -3.64 -4.53
C VAL A 17 12.07 -2.49 -5.09
N ILE A 18 13.09 -2.81 -5.90
CA ILE A 18 13.80 -1.83 -6.70
C ILE A 18 13.44 -2.09 -8.15
N ILE A 19 12.91 -1.08 -8.81
CA ILE A 19 12.56 -1.14 -10.23
C ILE A 19 13.45 -0.17 -10.99
N GLU A 20 14.13 -0.67 -12.00
CA GLU A 20 14.97 0.16 -12.84
C GLU A 20 14.24 0.55 -14.13
N CYS A 21 14.08 1.85 -14.31
CA CYS A 21 13.48 2.41 -15.51
C CYS A 21 14.50 3.34 -16.16
N ALA A 22 14.93 3.01 -17.38
CA ALA A 22 15.89 3.82 -18.13
C ALA A 22 17.14 4.20 -17.32
N GLY A 23 17.68 3.26 -16.58
CA GLY A 23 18.89 3.47 -15.78
C GLY A 23 18.66 4.10 -14.41
N VAL A 24 17.41 4.42 -14.06
CA VAL A 24 17.08 4.97 -12.75
C VAL A 24 16.44 3.89 -11.89
N GLY A 25 17.03 3.64 -10.71
CA GLY A 25 16.49 2.67 -9.75
C GLY A 25 15.52 3.34 -8.78
N TYR A 26 14.28 2.91 -8.81
CA TYR A 26 13.24 3.42 -7.90
C TYR A 26 13.05 2.45 -6.74
N PHE A 27 13.16 2.98 -5.54
CA PHE A 27 12.84 2.24 -4.32
C PHE A 27 11.34 2.37 -4.06
N VAL A 28 10.62 1.25 -4.10
CA VAL A 28 9.17 1.24 -4.01
C VAL A 28 8.74 0.37 -2.84
N ASN A 29 8.05 0.95 -1.87
CA ASN A 29 7.50 0.22 -0.75
C ASN A 29 6.25 -0.54 -1.18
N ILE A 30 6.11 -1.78 -0.76
CA ILE A 30 4.99 -2.64 -1.14
C ILE A 30 4.37 -3.32 0.08
N SER A 31 3.14 -3.80 -0.09
CA SER A 31 2.48 -4.66 0.89
C SER A 31 2.86 -6.11 0.65
N LEU A 32 2.58 -6.98 1.62
CA LEU A 32 2.76 -8.42 1.45
C LEU A 32 1.82 -8.96 0.37
N HIS A 33 0.65 -8.36 0.22
CA HIS A 33 -0.28 -8.73 -0.86
C HIS A 33 0.35 -8.50 -2.23
N THR A 34 0.95 -7.33 -2.44
CA THR A 34 1.66 -7.02 -3.68
C THR A 34 2.88 -7.94 -3.87
N PHE A 35 3.65 -8.17 -2.81
CA PHE A 35 4.78 -9.09 -2.87
C PHE A 35 4.37 -10.48 -3.36
N SER A 36 3.26 -10.98 -2.85
CA SER A 36 2.73 -12.29 -3.25
C SER A 36 2.27 -12.33 -4.70
N ASN A 37 1.81 -11.20 -5.23
CA ASN A 37 1.31 -11.10 -6.60
C ASN A 37 2.39 -10.80 -7.63
N ILE A 38 3.54 -10.30 -7.20
CA ILE A 38 4.67 -10.08 -8.09
C ILE A 38 5.35 -11.41 -8.31
N LYS A 39 5.34 -11.88 -9.55
CA LYS A 39 6.07 -13.08 -9.93
C LYS A 39 7.53 -12.71 -10.16
N ASP A 40 8.42 -13.71 -10.15
CA ASP A 40 9.83 -13.51 -10.45
C ASP A 40 9.98 -13.27 -11.95
N GLN A 41 9.56 -12.11 -12.39
CA GLN A 41 9.63 -11.67 -13.77
C GLN A 41 10.75 -10.65 -13.94
N GLU A 42 11.34 -10.65 -15.11
CA GLU A 42 12.37 -9.67 -15.41
C GLU A 42 11.82 -8.26 -15.44
N ASN A 43 10.64 -8.08 -16.03
CA ASN A 43 9.97 -6.79 -16.12
C ASN A 43 8.64 -6.85 -15.39
N ILE A 44 8.36 -5.81 -14.63
CA ILE A 44 7.10 -5.69 -13.91
C ILE A 44 6.51 -4.29 -14.09
N ASN A 45 5.20 -4.22 -13.92
CA ASN A 45 4.49 -2.96 -13.86
C ASN A 45 3.86 -2.82 -12.48
N LEU A 46 4.11 -1.69 -11.82
CA LEU A 46 3.47 -1.38 -10.54
C LEU A 46 2.73 -0.07 -10.65
N TYR A 47 1.52 -0.04 -10.15
CA TYR A 47 0.76 1.18 -9.95
C TYR A 47 1.26 1.85 -8.70
N THR A 48 1.55 3.13 -8.75
CA THR A 48 2.24 3.80 -7.66
C THR A 48 1.43 4.92 -7.03
N HIS A 49 1.79 5.21 -5.80
CA HIS A 49 1.33 6.38 -5.07
C HIS A 49 2.56 7.07 -4.49
N LEU A 50 2.76 8.33 -4.87
CA LEU A 50 3.87 9.12 -4.37
C LEU A 50 3.40 9.94 -3.17
N GLN A 51 4.00 9.68 -2.01
CA GLN A 51 3.76 10.50 -0.83
C GLN A 51 4.87 11.54 -0.71
N VAL A 52 4.49 12.80 -0.77
CA VAL A 52 5.42 13.92 -0.65
C VAL A 52 5.21 14.56 0.71
N LYS A 53 6.27 14.57 1.49
CA LYS A 53 6.33 15.30 2.76
C LYS A 53 7.41 16.35 2.67
N GLU A 54 7.45 17.26 3.64
CA GLU A 54 8.43 18.33 3.68
C GLU A 54 9.87 17.81 3.59
N ASP A 55 10.15 16.69 4.23
CA ASP A 55 11.49 16.12 4.36
C ASP A 55 11.69 14.80 3.60
N SER A 56 10.68 14.34 2.87
CA SER A 56 10.81 13.03 2.19
C SER A 56 9.83 12.86 1.04
N HIS A 57 10.25 12.05 0.08
CA HIS A 57 9.40 11.55 -1.00
C HIS A 57 9.42 10.03 -0.93
N THR A 58 8.25 9.41 -0.80
CA THR A 58 8.15 7.96 -0.63
C THR A 58 7.22 7.39 -1.69
N LEU A 59 7.68 6.36 -2.39
CA LEU A 59 6.87 5.64 -3.36
C LEU A 59 6.28 4.38 -2.73
N PHE A 60 4.98 4.19 -2.96
CA PHE A 60 4.28 2.95 -2.64
C PHE A 60 3.81 2.34 -3.94
N GLY A 61 3.97 1.03 -4.09
CA GLY A 61 3.63 0.33 -5.32
C GLY A 61 2.68 -0.82 -5.09
N PHE A 62 1.85 -1.08 -6.09
CA PHE A 62 0.80 -2.07 -6.04
C PHE A 62 0.76 -2.84 -7.35
N ALA A 63 0.65 -4.17 -7.25
CA ALA A 63 0.55 -5.02 -8.43
C ALA A 63 -0.77 -4.80 -9.18
N GLU A 64 -1.82 -4.43 -8.44
CA GLU A 64 -3.15 -4.23 -8.98
C GLU A 64 -3.63 -2.81 -8.70
N ARG A 65 -4.34 -2.24 -9.68
CA ARG A 65 -4.93 -0.92 -9.55
C ARG A 65 -5.94 -0.86 -8.38
N SER A 66 -6.68 -1.95 -8.18
CA SER A 66 -7.65 -2.05 -7.10
C SER A 66 -7.02 -1.90 -5.73
N GLU A 67 -5.84 -2.48 -5.52
CA GLU A 67 -5.13 -2.33 -4.25
C GLU A 67 -4.71 -0.88 -4.01
N ARG A 68 -4.25 -0.19 -5.05
CA ARG A 68 -3.92 1.24 -4.94
C ARG A 68 -5.14 2.08 -4.55
N GLU A 69 -6.30 1.77 -5.14
CA GLU A 69 -7.53 2.48 -4.79
C GLU A 69 -7.91 2.28 -3.32
N ILE A 70 -7.77 1.06 -2.81
CA ILE A 70 -8.02 0.76 -1.40
C ILE A 70 -7.01 1.50 -0.50
N PHE A 71 -5.74 1.51 -0.90
CA PHE A 71 -4.71 2.24 -0.17
C PHE A 71 -5.08 3.74 -0.04
N ARG A 72 -5.50 4.36 -1.14
CA ARG A 72 -5.92 5.76 -1.13
C ARG A 72 -7.16 5.99 -0.30
N LEU A 73 -8.08 5.03 -0.33
CA LEU A 73 -9.28 5.07 0.51
C LEU A 73 -8.90 5.06 1.99
N LEU A 74 -7.95 4.20 2.37
CA LEU A 74 -7.45 4.15 3.74
C LEU A 74 -6.80 5.47 4.16
N LEU A 75 -6.06 6.11 3.28
CA LEU A 75 -5.45 7.40 3.58
C LEU A 75 -6.48 8.49 3.83
N SER A 76 -7.69 8.34 3.31
CA SER A 76 -8.77 9.30 3.55
C SER A 76 -9.37 9.17 4.95
N VAL A 77 -9.10 8.07 5.64
CA VAL A 77 -9.60 7.84 7.00
C VAL A 77 -8.69 8.55 8.00
N SER A 78 -9.29 9.35 8.87
CA SER A 78 -8.55 10.08 9.89
C SER A 78 -7.79 9.12 10.80
N GLY A 79 -6.50 9.39 10.98
CA GLY A 79 -5.63 8.59 11.82
C GLY A 79 -4.91 7.45 11.11
N ILE A 80 -5.17 7.25 9.82
CA ILE A 80 -4.46 6.25 9.03
C ILE A 80 -3.46 6.94 8.12
N GLY A 81 -2.17 6.73 8.39
CA GLY A 81 -1.09 7.17 7.52
C GLY A 81 -0.70 6.09 6.52
N ALA A 82 0.26 6.40 5.66
CA ALA A 82 0.69 5.50 4.60
C ALA A 82 1.29 4.19 5.12
N SER A 83 2.12 4.25 6.16
CA SER A 83 2.71 3.04 6.76
C SER A 83 1.64 2.14 7.37
N THR A 84 0.65 2.74 8.03
CA THR A 84 -0.46 2.01 8.61
C THR A 84 -1.31 1.37 7.53
N ALA A 85 -1.62 2.11 6.47
CA ALA A 85 -2.38 1.59 5.32
C ALA A 85 -1.66 0.40 4.68
N ARG A 86 -0.35 0.48 4.52
CA ARG A 86 0.45 -0.62 3.98
C ARG A 86 0.39 -1.85 4.89
N THR A 87 0.45 -1.65 6.19
CA THR A 87 0.34 -2.74 7.17
C THR A 87 -1.03 -3.42 7.07
N MET A 88 -2.09 -2.64 6.92
CA MET A 88 -3.43 -3.18 6.74
C MET A 88 -3.53 -4.05 5.49
N LEU A 89 -2.98 -3.58 4.38
CA LEU A 89 -2.98 -4.32 3.12
C LEU A 89 -2.07 -5.55 3.16
N SER A 90 -1.14 -5.61 4.10
CA SER A 90 -0.32 -6.79 4.32
C SER A 90 -1.02 -7.85 5.17
N SER A 91 -1.96 -7.43 6.01
CA SER A 91 -2.69 -8.31 6.94
C SER A 91 -4.01 -8.80 6.36
N LEU A 92 -4.64 -8.00 5.51
CA LEU A 92 -5.93 -8.31 4.88
C LEU A 92 -5.79 -8.14 3.37
N SER A 93 -6.59 -8.93 2.62
CA SER A 93 -6.67 -8.69 1.18
C SER A 93 -7.31 -7.32 0.93
N PRO A 94 -7.13 -6.73 -0.27
CA PRO A 94 -7.80 -5.47 -0.60
C PRO A 94 -9.31 -5.55 -0.42
N MET A 95 -9.93 -6.65 -0.83
CA MET A 95 -11.36 -6.85 -0.69
C MET A 95 -11.79 -6.89 0.78
N GLN A 96 -11.06 -7.64 1.61
CA GLN A 96 -11.34 -7.73 3.04
C GLN A 96 -11.21 -6.37 3.72
N THR A 97 -10.16 -5.62 3.37
CA THR A 97 -9.93 -4.27 3.90
C THR A 97 -11.07 -3.34 3.53
N ARG A 98 -11.47 -3.36 2.27
CA ARG A 98 -12.57 -2.54 1.78
C ARG A 98 -13.87 -2.84 2.51
N ASP A 99 -14.19 -4.13 2.65
CA ASP A 99 -15.42 -4.56 3.32
C ASP A 99 -15.41 -4.19 4.80
N ALA A 100 -14.27 -4.36 5.48
CA ALA A 100 -14.14 -3.99 6.88
C ALA A 100 -14.39 -2.50 7.11
N ILE A 101 -13.83 -1.65 6.26
CA ILE A 101 -14.01 -0.21 6.36
C ILE A 101 -15.45 0.18 6.03
N ALA A 102 -16.00 -0.35 4.94
CA ALA A 102 -17.35 -0.03 4.49
C ALA A 102 -18.41 -0.46 5.52
N ASN A 103 -18.18 -1.56 6.20
CA ASN A 103 -19.10 -2.11 7.19
C ASN A 103 -18.84 -1.58 8.62
N GLY A 104 -17.79 -0.76 8.80
CA GLY A 104 -17.41 -0.30 10.11
C GLY A 104 -16.99 -1.43 11.04
N ASP A 105 -16.35 -2.46 10.49
CA ASP A 105 -15.93 -3.65 11.25
C ASP A 105 -14.71 -3.32 12.12
N VAL A 106 -14.99 -2.77 13.29
CA VAL A 106 -13.98 -2.33 14.25
C VAL A 106 -13.12 -3.50 14.72
N ALA A 107 -13.72 -4.66 14.93
CA ALA A 107 -12.99 -5.83 15.43
C ALA A 107 -11.91 -6.28 14.45
N THR A 108 -12.25 -6.36 13.17
CA THR A 108 -11.29 -6.75 12.13
C THR A 108 -10.16 -5.72 12.03
N ILE A 109 -10.50 -4.45 12.05
CA ILE A 109 -9.49 -3.38 11.94
C ILE A 109 -8.60 -3.34 13.17
N GLN A 110 -9.17 -3.47 14.37
CA GLN A 110 -8.41 -3.49 15.61
C GLN A 110 -7.48 -4.69 15.75
N GLY A 111 -7.81 -5.78 15.08
CA GLY A 111 -6.97 -6.98 15.06
C GLY A 111 -5.66 -6.77 14.31
N ILE A 112 -5.54 -5.68 13.55
CA ILE A 112 -4.32 -5.36 12.83
C ILE A 112 -3.38 -4.61 13.77
N LYS A 113 -2.17 -5.15 13.95
CA LYS A 113 -1.20 -4.63 14.90
C LYS A 113 -0.88 -3.15 14.63
N GLY A 114 -0.96 -2.34 15.68
CA GLY A 114 -0.57 -0.94 15.65
C GLY A 114 -1.66 0.02 15.21
N ILE A 115 -2.86 -0.46 14.91
CA ILE A 115 -3.93 0.38 14.37
C ILE A 115 -5.07 0.57 15.37
N GLY A 116 -5.38 -0.45 16.16
CA GLY A 116 -6.61 -0.57 16.92
C GLY A 116 -7.06 0.67 17.67
N ALA A 117 -6.23 1.19 18.57
CA ALA A 117 -6.64 2.28 19.44
C ALA A 117 -6.91 3.58 18.70
N LYS A 118 -6.16 3.85 17.64
CA LYS A 118 -6.32 5.09 16.86
C LYS A 118 -7.61 5.08 16.05
N ILE A 119 -7.94 3.96 15.46
CA ILE A 119 -9.13 3.83 14.60
C ILE A 119 -10.39 3.71 15.42
N LYS A 120 -10.32 3.06 16.57
CA LYS A 120 -11.45 2.91 17.47
C LYS A 120 -12.11 4.23 17.84
N LYS A 121 -11.33 5.29 17.99
CA LYS A 121 -11.80 6.62 18.37
C LYS A 121 -12.19 7.49 17.19
N LYS A 122 -11.98 7.03 15.98
CA LYS A 122 -12.26 7.77 14.76
C LYS A 122 -13.48 7.19 14.06
N ARG A 123 -14.21 8.05 13.39
CA ARG A 123 -15.31 7.59 12.54
C ARG A 123 -14.73 7.22 11.18
N TYR A 124 -15.25 6.16 10.62
CA TYR A 124 -14.93 5.76 9.26
C TYR A 124 -15.85 6.54 8.33
N LEU A 125 -15.32 7.57 7.73
CA LEU A 125 -16.07 8.45 6.85
C LEU A 125 -15.92 7.99 5.41
N LEU A 126 -16.66 6.98 5.09
CA LEU A 126 -16.64 6.45 3.73
C LEU A 126 -17.99 6.61 3.07
#